data_01e6f5ad71d43a1ba10fc0aa69bd783e
#
_entry.id   01e6f5ad71d43a1ba10fc0aa69bd783e
#
_cell.length_a   1.000
_cell.length_b   1.000
_cell.length_c   1.000
_cell.angle_alpha   90.00
_cell.angle_beta   90.00
_cell.angle_gamma   90.00
#
_symmetry.space_group_name_H-M   'P 1'
#
loop_
_entity.id
_entity.type
_entity.pdbx_description
1 polymer ?
#
loop_
_entity_poly.entity_id
_entity_poly.type
_entity_poly.pdbx_seq_one_letter_code
_entity_poly.pdbx_strand_id
1 'polypeptide(L)'
;MNYWIIFLTGLTTGGISCLAMQGGLLASVIANQKGEELGQGKSKQGLMELDALDWLPAGMFLLSKLVVHTIFGFLLGALGSVITLSLEVRLAFQVFTVLFMLATAMNLLEVHPVFRYVLIQPPRFVNKWIRNTTKSKALFAPMVLGAMTIFIPCGVTQAMEVLAINTGNPVMGALVMFSFVLGTSPLFAIVGVATAKLSEKWNKWFLQIAAVGLIFMSLYYLNGVLTVINFPITWQKITYLVTTPMTRVDDDSLVEVVDGVQKVTVEVKNNGYSPKSFTVKAGIPVEMTIKSDGVYSCALAFTFKQFKINEFLDPVDEKVVRFTPTEKGMFTFSCSMGMYTGVMKVI
;
A
#
# COMPACT_ATOMS: atom_id res chain seq x y z
N MET A 1 -11.32 -16.83 -5.16
CA MET A 1 -10.13 -15.97 -4.88
C MET A 1 -8.95 -16.84 -4.50
N ASN A 2 -7.76 -16.56 -5.03
CA ASN A 2 -6.54 -17.32 -4.70
C ASN A 2 -5.78 -16.62 -3.55
N TYR A 3 -6.05 -17.01 -2.31
CA TYR A 3 -5.44 -16.44 -1.10
C TYR A 3 -3.92 -16.66 -1.04
N TRP A 4 -3.40 -17.65 -1.77
CA TRP A 4 -1.96 -17.89 -1.87
C TRP A 4 -1.23 -16.75 -2.59
N ILE A 5 -1.84 -16.18 -3.64
CA ILE A 5 -1.26 -15.01 -4.35
C ILE A 5 -1.27 -13.78 -3.43
N ILE A 6 -2.35 -13.59 -2.65
CA ILE A 6 -2.43 -12.50 -1.66
C ILE A 6 -1.35 -12.65 -0.59
N PHE A 7 -1.12 -13.88 -0.11
CA PHE A 7 -0.04 -14.19 0.83
C PHE A 7 1.33 -13.86 0.23
N LEU A 8 1.61 -14.29 -1.02
CA LEU A 8 2.86 -13.98 -1.71
C LEU A 8 3.04 -12.48 -1.95
N THR A 9 1.98 -11.75 -2.26
CA THR A 9 2.01 -10.28 -2.37
C THR A 9 2.34 -9.64 -1.01
N GLY A 10 1.79 -10.19 0.07
CA GLY A 10 2.16 -9.80 1.44
C GLY A 10 3.63 -10.06 1.75
N LEU A 11 4.16 -11.21 1.35
CA LEU A 11 5.55 -11.59 1.61
C LEU A 11 6.55 -10.72 0.82
N THR A 12 6.23 -10.38 -0.42
CA THR A 12 7.13 -9.63 -1.31
C THR A 12 6.93 -8.12 -1.16
N THR A 13 6.03 -7.56 -1.95
CA THR A 13 5.79 -6.11 -2.05
C THR A 13 5.24 -5.52 -0.75
N GLY A 14 4.27 -6.21 -0.13
CA GLY A 14 3.66 -5.77 1.13
C GLY A 14 4.65 -5.81 2.28
N GLY A 15 5.41 -6.88 2.40
CA GLY A 15 6.39 -7.06 3.47
C GLY A 15 7.45 -5.96 3.48
N ILE A 16 8.05 -5.65 2.34
CA ILE A 16 9.08 -4.60 2.20
C ILE A 16 8.49 -3.21 2.49
N SER A 17 7.35 -2.88 1.90
CA SER A 17 6.70 -1.57 2.07
C SER A 17 6.22 -1.35 3.51
N CYS A 18 5.54 -2.33 4.09
CA CYS A 18 5.08 -2.25 5.47
C CYS A 18 6.23 -2.24 6.47
N LEU A 19 7.33 -2.98 6.17
CA LEU A 19 8.51 -3.01 7.01
C LEU A 19 9.21 -1.65 7.05
N ALA A 20 9.38 -1.00 5.90
CA ALA A 20 9.96 0.34 5.84
C ALA A 20 9.19 1.32 6.73
N MET A 21 7.86 1.20 6.79
CA MET A 21 7.00 2.11 7.53
C MET A 21 6.81 1.74 9.00
N GLN A 22 6.51 0.49 9.29
CA GLN A 22 6.17 0.01 10.63
C GLN A 22 7.37 -0.61 11.36
N GLY A 23 8.37 -1.10 10.61
CA GLY A 23 9.56 -1.74 11.16
C GLY A 23 10.41 -0.78 11.99
N GLY A 24 10.52 0.49 11.59
CA GLY A 24 11.18 1.52 12.37
C GLY A 24 10.51 1.78 13.72
N LEU A 25 9.18 1.78 13.75
CA LEU A 25 8.40 1.93 14.99
C LEU A 25 8.56 0.70 15.89
N LEU A 26 8.50 -0.50 15.32
CA LEU A 26 8.73 -1.74 16.06
C LEU A 26 10.13 -1.78 16.65
N ALA A 27 11.14 -1.44 15.86
CA ALA A 27 12.54 -1.36 16.30
C ALA A 27 12.73 -0.36 17.46
N SER A 28 12.10 0.81 17.36
CA SER A 28 12.15 1.83 18.43
C SER A 28 11.51 1.34 19.73
N VAL A 29 10.38 0.66 19.67
CA VAL A 29 9.71 0.12 20.86
C VAL A 29 10.54 -0.98 21.51
N ILE A 30 11.08 -1.91 20.73
CA ILE A 30 11.92 -3.01 21.24
C ILE A 30 13.22 -2.45 21.87
N ALA A 31 13.86 -1.47 21.22
CA ALA A 31 15.08 -0.84 21.73
C ALA A 31 14.84 -0.10 23.05
N ASN A 32 13.73 0.64 23.18
CA ASN A 32 13.36 1.33 24.41
C ASN A 32 13.08 0.36 25.57
N GLN A 33 12.41 -0.76 25.30
CA GLN A 33 12.15 -1.79 26.32
C GLN A 33 13.45 -2.40 26.84
N LYS A 34 14.38 -2.72 25.94
CA LYS A 34 15.68 -3.27 26.33
C LYS A 34 16.53 -2.26 27.11
N GLY A 35 16.45 -0.97 26.79
CA GLY A 35 17.08 0.11 27.54
C GLY A 35 16.56 0.23 28.98
N GLU A 36 15.24 0.10 29.18
CA GLU A 36 14.62 0.10 30.53
C GLU A 36 15.00 -1.13 31.35
N GLU A 37 15.14 -2.31 30.73
CA GLU A 37 15.56 -3.55 31.40
C GLU A 37 17.04 -3.51 31.82
N LEU A 38 17.92 -2.96 31.00
CA LEU A 38 19.32 -2.75 31.30
C LEU A 38 19.53 -1.71 32.42
N GLY A 39 18.69 -0.68 32.49
CA GLY A 39 18.69 0.32 33.58
C GLY A 39 18.24 -0.25 34.94
N GLN A 40 17.57 -1.40 34.97
CA GLN A 40 17.10 -2.06 36.21
C GLN A 40 18.04 -3.16 36.71
N GLY A 41 19.29 -3.24 36.26
CA GLY A 41 20.33 -4.08 36.85
C GLY A 41 20.18 -5.59 36.61
N LYS A 42 19.40 -6.02 35.62
CA LYS A 42 19.35 -7.43 35.18
C LYS A 42 20.55 -7.73 34.26
N SER A 43 21.39 -8.58 34.79
CA SER A 43 22.65 -9.14 34.30
C SER A 43 22.84 -9.27 32.79
N LYS A 44 24.05 -8.85 32.37
CA LYS A 44 24.67 -9.19 31.07
C LYS A 44 24.97 -10.69 30.98
N GLN A 45 23.94 -11.52 30.78
CA GLN A 45 24.16 -12.93 30.45
C GLN A 45 23.75 -13.21 28.99
N GLY A 46 24.73 -13.59 28.19
CA GLY A 46 24.57 -14.33 26.95
C GLY A 46 24.12 -13.54 25.73
N LEU A 47 25.04 -12.79 25.09
CA LEU A 47 24.83 -12.13 23.78
C LEU A 47 24.61 -13.12 22.61
N MET A 48 24.53 -14.44 22.87
CA MET A 48 24.46 -15.46 21.82
C MET A 48 23.39 -16.56 21.97
N GLU A 49 22.61 -16.54 23.04
CA GLU A 49 21.50 -17.48 23.20
C GLU A 49 20.21 -16.84 22.67
N LEU A 50 19.52 -17.55 21.77
CA LEU A 50 18.16 -17.23 21.29
C LEU A 50 17.19 -17.55 22.41
N ASP A 51 17.09 -16.65 23.40
CA ASP A 51 16.12 -16.80 24.48
C ASP A 51 14.71 -16.62 23.90
N ALA A 52 13.80 -17.47 24.36
CA ALA A 52 12.37 -17.38 24.04
C ALA A 52 11.79 -15.98 24.38
N LEU A 53 12.46 -15.21 25.26
CA LEU A 53 12.11 -13.84 25.61
C LEU A 53 12.30 -12.84 24.45
N ASP A 54 13.24 -13.06 23.53
CA ASP A 54 13.50 -12.12 22.42
C ASP A 54 12.40 -12.20 21.32
N TRP A 55 11.75 -13.36 21.20
CA TRP A 55 10.66 -13.58 20.23
C TRP A 55 9.30 -13.11 20.74
N LEU A 56 9.14 -13.00 22.04
CA LEU A 56 7.84 -12.74 22.65
C LEU A 56 7.27 -11.36 22.29
N PRO A 57 8.04 -10.24 22.32
CA PRO A 57 7.53 -8.93 21.88
C PRO A 57 7.15 -8.91 20.40
N ALA A 58 7.97 -9.51 19.54
CA ALA A 58 7.69 -9.60 18.10
C ALA A 58 6.47 -10.49 17.83
N GLY A 59 6.33 -11.61 18.53
CA GLY A 59 5.18 -12.51 18.43
C GLY A 59 3.87 -11.84 18.87
N MET A 60 3.88 -11.10 19.98
CA MET A 60 2.72 -10.36 20.47
C MET A 60 2.30 -9.24 19.52
N PHE A 61 3.27 -8.53 18.94
CA PHE A 61 3.02 -7.54 17.90
C PHE A 61 2.34 -8.18 16.68
N LEU A 62 2.89 -9.28 16.17
CA LEU A 62 2.37 -9.97 14.98
C LEU A 62 0.98 -10.56 15.22
N LEU A 63 0.77 -11.18 16.38
CA LEU A 63 -0.53 -11.74 16.74
C LEU A 63 -1.60 -10.65 16.83
N SER A 64 -1.32 -9.56 17.52
CA SER A 64 -2.21 -8.42 17.62
C SER A 64 -2.52 -7.80 16.26
N LYS A 65 -1.49 -7.59 15.44
CA LYS A 65 -1.64 -7.10 14.07
C LYS A 65 -2.53 -8.02 13.24
N LEU A 66 -2.29 -9.34 13.28
CA LEU A 66 -3.08 -10.32 12.53
C LEU A 66 -4.55 -10.29 12.93
N VAL A 67 -4.83 -10.33 14.22
CA VAL A 67 -6.20 -10.33 14.74
C VAL A 67 -6.93 -9.04 14.37
N VAL A 68 -6.33 -7.88 14.63
CA VAL A 68 -6.99 -6.59 14.39
C VAL A 68 -7.24 -6.36 12.89
N HIS A 69 -6.28 -6.68 12.00
CA HIS A 69 -6.49 -6.54 10.57
C HIS A 69 -7.50 -7.55 10.02
N THR A 70 -7.58 -8.75 10.57
CA THR A 70 -8.60 -9.74 10.18
C THR A 70 -10.01 -9.25 10.55
N ILE A 71 -10.19 -8.73 11.77
CA ILE A 71 -11.46 -8.13 12.20
C ILE A 71 -11.80 -6.93 11.32
N PHE A 72 -10.82 -6.09 11.02
CA PHE A 72 -11.02 -4.94 10.15
C PHE A 72 -11.41 -5.35 8.73
N GLY A 73 -10.75 -6.37 8.16
CA GLY A 73 -11.11 -6.95 6.87
C GLY A 73 -12.55 -7.51 6.85
N PHE A 74 -12.99 -8.12 7.95
CA PHE A 74 -14.36 -8.55 8.12
C PHE A 74 -15.34 -7.36 8.05
N LEU A 75 -15.06 -6.30 8.79
CA LEU A 75 -15.88 -5.08 8.79
C LEU A 75 -15.88 -4.39 7.41
N LEU A 76 -14.73 -4.30 6.74
CA LEU A 76 -14.63 -3.73 5.40
C LEU A 76 -15.41 -4.55 4.37
N GLY A 77 -15.33 -5.89 4.41
CA GLY A 77 -16.12 -6.76 3.55
C GLY A 77 -17.62 -6.64 3.80
N ALA A 78 -18.04 -6.47 5.05
CA ALA A 78 -19.44 -6.19 5.40
C ALA A 78 -19.88 -4.82 4.87
N LEU A 79 -19.05 -3.79 5.00
CA LEU A 79 -19.33 -2.44 4.52
C LEU A 79 -19.42 -2.41 2.99
N GLY A 80 -18.58 -3.17 2.30
CA GLY A 80 -18.51 -3.24 0.84
C GLY A 80 -19.80 -3.72 0.18
N SER A 81 -20.64 -4.47 0.91
CA SER A 81 -21.97 -4.87 0.42
C SER A 81 -22.97 -3.70 0.32
N VAL A 82 -22.69 -2.58 1.02
CA VAL A 82 -23.60 -1.44 1.14
C VAL A 82 -23.04 -0.17 0.49
N ILE A 83 -21.72 0.01 0.50
CA ILE A 83 -21.07 1.26 0.09
C ILE A 83 -19.98 1.00 -0.94
N THR A 84 -20.09 1.63 -2.11
CA THR A 84 -18.98 1.73 -3.07
C THR A 84 -18.18 3.00 -2.77
N LEU A 85 -16.89 2.86 -2.47
CA LEU A 85 -16.01 4.00 -2.24
C LEU A 85 -15.78 4.79 -3.53
N SER A 86 -16.19 6.06 -3.54
CA SER A 86 -15.92 6.94 -4.68
C SER A 86 -14.41 7.15 -4.86
N LEU A 87 -13.99 7.44 -6.10
CA LEU A 87 -12.59 7.73 -6.44
C LEU A 87 -12.03 8.89 -5.61
N GLU A 88 -12.86 9.90 -5.35
CA GLU A 88 -12.45 11.10 -4.59
C GLU A 88 -12.09 10.77 -3.15
N VAL A 89 -12.89 9.92 -2.49
CA VAL A 89 -12.61 9.44 -1.12
C VAL A 89 -11.30 8.65 -1.11
N ARG A 90 -11.07 7.78 -2.09
CA ARG A 90 -9.82 7.00 -2.19
C ARG A 90 -8.61 7.92 -2.38
N LEU A 91 -8.71 8.93 -3.24
CA LEU A 91 -7.64 9.92 -3.45
C LEU A 91 -7.36 10.73 -2.17
N ALA A 92 -8.40 11.15 -1.44
CA ALA A 92 -8.24 11.86 -0.17
C ALA A 92 -7.48 11.01 0.86
N PHE A 93 -7.83 9.73 0.99
CA PHE A 93 -7.09 8.79 1.85
C PHE A 93 -5.64 8.61 1.39
N GLN A 94 -5.39 8.56 0.09
CA GLN A 94 -4.03 8.40 -0.44
C GLN A 94 -3.18 9.65 -0.18
N VAL A 95 -3.73 10.86 -0.33
CA VAL A 95 -3.04 12.11 0.03
C VAL A 95 -2.73 12.13 1.53
N PHE A 96 -3.71 11.77 2.37
CA PHE A 96 -3.50 11.66 3.80
C PHE A 96 -2.35 10.70 4.13
N THR A 97 -2.30 9.53 3.47
CA THR A 97 -1.21 8.56 3.63
C THR A 97 0.15 9.13 3.27
N VAL A 98 0.25 9.84 2.14
CA VAL A 98 1.49 10.49 1.70
C VAL A 98 1.99 11.49 2.73
N LEU A 99 1.09 12.35 3.23
CA LEU A 99 1.41 13.35 4.26
C LEU A 99 1.85 12.69 5.58
N PHE A 100 1.14 11.63 5.99
CA PHE A 100 1.48 10.87 7.19
C PHE A 100 2.85 10.17 7.07
N MET A 101 3.15 9.55 5.92
CA MET A 101 4.44 8.92 5.64
C MET A 101 5.58 9.95 5.69
N LEU A 102 5.37 11.12 5.06
CA LEU A 102 6.36 12.19 5.07
C LEU A 102 6.61 12.71 6.49
N ALA A 103 5.54 12.96 7.25
CA ALA A 103 5.66 13.41 8.64
C ALA A 103 6.37 12.37 9.52
N THR A 104 6.10 11.07 9.31
CA THR A 104 6.79 9.99 10.01
C THR A 104 8.27 9.94 9.65
N ALA A 105 8.63 10.10 8.38
CA ALA A 105 10.02 10.16 7.95
C ALA A 105 10.78 11.34 8.56
N MET A 106 10.17 12.53 8.58
CA MET A 106 10.73 13.74 9.19
C MET A 106 10.92 13.59 10.70
N ASN A 107 10.00 12.87 11.36
CA ASN A 107 10.15 12.56 12.79
C ASN A 107 11.28 11.56 13.05
N LEU A 108 11.43 10.52 12.21
CA LEU A 108 12.55 9.57 12.33
C LEU A 108 13.92 10.23 12.10
N LEU A 109 13.98 11.27 11.27
CA LEU A 109 15.18 12.08 11.04
C LEU A 109 15.40 13.16 12.11
N GLU A 110 14.51 13.28 13.10
CA GLU A 110 14.56 14.29 14.16
C GLU A 110 14.69 15.75 13.64
N VAL A 111 14.10 16.04 12.46
CA VAL A 111 14.27 17.35 11.81
C VAL A 111 13.62 18.47 12.62
N HIS A 112 12.42 18.23 13.18
CA HIS A 112 11.72 19.24 13.97
C HIS A 112 10.75 18.60 14.97
N PRO A 113 10.67 19.10 16.22
CA PRO A 113 9.84 18.51 17.28
C PRO A 113 8.33 18.50 16.97
N VAL A 114 7.85 19.33 16.05
CA VAL A 114 6.43 19.36 15.63
C VAL A 114 6.00 18.01 15.02
N PHE A 115 6.87 17.34 14.27
CA PHE A 115 6.54 16.05 13.66
C PHE A 115 6.31 14.94 14.68
N ARG A 116 6.78 15.10 15.91
CA ARG A 116 6.52 14.18 17.02
C ARG A 116 5.04 14.13 17.42
N TYR A 117 4.30 15.22 17.20
CA TYR A 117 2.86 15.28 17.50
C TYR A 117 1.98 14.61 16.43
N VAL A 118 2.48 14.44 15.21
CA VAL A 118 1.76 13.76 14.12
C VAL A 118 1.73 12.25 14.33
N LEU A 119 2.75 11.69 14.97
CA LEU A 119 2.73 10.31 15.41
C LEU A 119 1.68 10.15 16.52
N ILE A 120 0.71 9.30 16.26
CA ILE A 120 -0.33 8.93 17.23
C ILE A 120 0.35 8.25 18.41
N GLN A 121 0.80 9.06 19.37
CA GLN A 121 1.22 8.53 20.66
C GLN A 121 -0.05 8.04 21.38
N PRO A 122 -0.04 6.83 21.97
CA PRO A 122 -1.21 6.36 22.69
C PRO A 122 -1.61 7.43 23.71
N PRO A 123 -2.90 7.82 23.76
CA PRO A 123 -3.34 8.91 24.63
C PRO A 123 -2.97 8.61 26.09
N ARG A 124 -2.71 9.66 26.84
CA ARG A 124 -2.21 9.57 28.23
C ARG A 124 -3.05 8.65 29.14
N PHE A 125 -4.35 8.51 28.84
CA PHE A 125 -5.22 7.61 29.60
C PHE A 125 -4.90 6.14 29.28
N VAL A 126 -4.57 5.78 28.04
CA VAL A 126 -4.12 4.44 27.64
C VAL A 126 -2.78 4.12 28.32
N ASN A 127 -1.84 5.05 28.29
CA ASN A 127 -0.56 4.89 29.00
C ASN A 127 -0.75 4.76 30.54
N LYS A 128 -1.71 5.49 31.11
CA LYS A 128 -2.04 5.40 32.55
C LYS A 128 -2.74 4.07 32.88
N TRP A 129 -3.62 3.61 31.99
CA TRP A 129 -4.31 2.32 32.14
C TRP A 129 -3.31 1.16 32.01
N ILE A 130 -2.39 1.21 31.03
CA ILE A 130 -1.29 0.26 30.84
C ILE A 130 -0.40 0.22 32.10
N ARG A 131 -0.04 1.38 32.66
CA ARG A 131 0.79 1.47 33.87
C ARG A 131 0.13 0.87 35.12
N ASN A 132 -1.17 0.93 35.21
CA ASN A 132 -1.90 0.49 36.41
C ASN A 132 -2.33 -0.99 36.35
N THR A 133 -2.40 -1.59 35.14
CA THR A 133 -3.04 -2.91 34.96
C THR A 133 -2.02 -4.05 34.82
N THR A 134 -0.75 -3.79 34.51
CA THR A 134 0.21 -4.87 34.23
C THR A 134 1.56 -4.72 34.92
N LYS A 135 1.93 -5.78 35.67
CA LYS A 135 3.32 -6.01 36.15
C LYS A 135 4.28 -6.33 35.00
N SER A 136 3.78 -6.53 33.77
CA SER A 136 4.52 -6.90 32.56
C SER A 136 4.37 -5.82 31.47
N LYS A 137 5.00 -4.66 31.69
CA LYS A 137 5.05 -3.55 30.73
C LYS A 137 5.65 -3.96 29.36
N ALA A 138 6.56 -4.93 29.37
CA ALA A 138 7.30 -5.38 28.21
C ALA A 138 6.43 -6.06 27.13
N LEU A 139 5.35 -6.73 27.51
CA LEU A 139 4.50 -7.50 26.59
C LEU A 139 3.37 -6.66 25.98
N PHE A 140 2.86 -5.67 26.70
CA PHE A 140 1.67 -4.94 26.26
C PHE A 140 1.95 -3.87 25.21
N ALA A 141 3.13 -3.22 25.26
CA ALA A 141 3.48 -2.15 24.33
C ALA A 141 3.60 -2.65 22.87
N PRO A 142 4.24 -3.79 22.55
CA PRO A 142 4.22 -4.37 21.20
C PRO A 142 2.83 -4.76 20.73
N MET A 143 1.98 -5.28 21.63
CA MET A 143 0.61 -5.66 21.30
C MET A 143 -0.24 -4.44 20.90
N VAL A 144 -0.17 -3.34 21.66
CA VAL A 144 -0.84 -2.07 21.33
C VAL A 144 -0.30 -1.50 20.04
N LEU A 145 1.02 -1.54 19.83
CA LEU A 145 1.63 -1.09 18.59
C LEU A 145 1.12 -1.91 17.41
N GLY A 146 1.05 -3.25 17.54
CA GLY A 146 0.49 -4.14 16.50
C GLY A 146 -0.95 -3.78 16.14
N ALA A 147 -1.79 -3.49 17.14
CA ALA A 147 -3.16 -3.03 16.93
C ALA A 147 -3.20 -1.65 16.24
N MET A 148 -2.33 -0.73 16.65
CA MET A 148 -2.26 0.63 16.11
C MET A 148 -1.76 0.68 14.65
N THR A 149 -1.14 -0.38 14.14
CA THR A 149 -0.69 -0.43 12.73
C THR A 149 -1.81 -0.30 11.72
N ILE A 150 -3.06 -0.53 12.11
CA ILE A 150 -4.25 -0.31 11.29
C ILE A 150 -4.43 1.18 10.89
N PHE A 151 -3.99 2.09 11.78
CA PHE A 151 -4.05 3.53 11.54
C PHE A 151 -2.83 4.05 10.78
N ILE A 152 -1.85 3.18 10.54
CA ILE A 152 -0.64 3.52 9.78
C ILE A 152 -0.81 2.98 8.36
N PRO A 153 -1.41 3.77 7.45
CA PRO A 153 -1.71 3.29 6.12
C PRO A 153 -0.40 3.15 5.32
N CYS A 154 -0.12 1.95 4.84
CA CYS A 154 0.84 1.78 3.75
C CYS A 154 0.07 1.48 2.46
N GLY A 155 0.60 1.92 1.30
CA GLY A 155 -0.14 1.84 0.05
C GLY A 155 -0.55 0.42 -0.34
N VAL A 156 0.27 -0.59 -0.03
CA VAL A 156 -0.09 -2.00 -0.31
C VAL A 156 -1.20 -2.48 0.63
N THR A 157 -1.16 -2.08 1.90
CA THR A 157 -2.26 -2.39 2.84
C THR A 157 -3.56 -1.74 2.37
N GLN A 158 -3.52 -0.47 1.95
CA GLN A 158 -4.71 0.20 1.38
C GLN A 158 -5.25 -0.52 0.13
N ALA A 159 -4.37 -1.05 -0.74
CA ALA A 159 -4.81 -1.85 -1.88
C ALA A 159 -5.58 -3.10 -1.44
N MET A 160 -5.09 -3.77 -0.39
CA MET A 160 -5.76 -4.95 0.16
C MET A 160 -7.05 -4.60 0.91
N GLU A 161 -7.12 -3.47 1.60
CA GLU A 161 -8.34 -2.93 2.21
C GLU A 161 -9.40 -2.65 1.14
N VAL A 162 -9.02 -2.00 0.04
CA VAL A 162 -9.92 -1.76 -1.10
C VAL A 162 -10.37 -3.08 -1.71
N LEU A 163 -9.47 -4.06 -1.85
CA LEU A 163 -9.85 -5.40 -2.32
C LEU A 163 -10.82 -6.07 -1.35
N ALA A 164 -10.61 -5.97 -0.04
CA ALA A 164 -11.50 -6.51 0.98
C ALA A 164 -12.91 -5.88 0.93
N ILE A 165 -12.99 -4.55 0.77
CA ILE A 165 -14.28 -3.84 0.59
C ILE A 165 -14.99 -4.36 -0.65
N ASN A 166 -14.29 -4.48 -1.76
CA ASN A 166 -14.89 -4.87 -3.04
C ASN A 166 -15.33 -6.34 -3.09
N THR A 167 -14.91 -7.18 -2.12
CA THR A 167 -15.49 -8.54 -2.01
C THR A 167 -16.98 -8.54 -1.67
N GLY A 168 -17.49 -7.46 -1.04
CA GLY A 168 -18.87 -7.38 -0.57
C GLY A 168 -19.27 -8.50 0.40
N ASN A 169 -18.29 -9.26 0.92
CA ASN A 169 -18.50 -10.41 1.80
C ASN A 169 -17.58 -10.34 3.00
N PRO A 170 -18.13 -10.35 4.25
CA PRO A 170 -17.35 -10.23 5.47
C PRO A 170 -16.26 -11.29 5.62
N VAL A 171 -16.59 -12.54 5.30
CA VAL A 171 -15.66 -13.67 5.45
C VAL A 171 -14.53 -13.57 4.42
N MET A 172 -14.85 -13.23 3.18
CA MET A 172 -13.82 -13.05 2.14
C MET A 172 -12.92 -11.85 2.44
N GLY A 173 -13.48 -10.72 2.90
CA GLY A 173 -12.71 -9.57 3.34
C GLY A 173 -11.75 -9.89 4.50
N ALA A 174 -12.23 -10.66 5.49
CA ALA A 174 -11.39 -11.15 6.59
C ALA A 174 -10.23 -12.03 6.08
N LEU A 175 -10.51 -12.96 5.15
CA LEU A 175 -9.50 -13.86 4.59
C LEU A 175 -8.47 -13.12 3.72
N VAL A 176 -8.86 -12.07 3.00
CA VAL A 176 -7.94 -11.20 2.26
C VAL A 176 -6.94 -10.57 3.21
N MET A 177 -7.43 -9.90 4.26
CA MET A 177 -6.57 -9.19 5.22
C MET A 177 -5.73 -10.18 6.05
N PHE A 178 -6.31 -11.31 6.45
CA PHE A 178 -5.59 -12.39 7.15
C PHE A 178 -4.41 -12.92 6.32
N SER A 179 -4.67 -13.32 5.07
CA SER A 179 -3.64 -13.89 4.18
C SER A 179 -2.53 -12.88 3.89
N PHE A 180 -2.89 -11.62 3.67
CA PHE A 180 -1.94 -10.55 3.43
C PHE A 180 -1.04 -10.30 4.64
N VAL A 181 -1.61 -10.13 5.84
CA VAL A 181 -0.86 -9.87 7.07
C VAL A 181 -0.01 -11.07 7.47
N LEU A 182 -0.52 -12.29 7.26
CA LEU A 182 0.26 -13.52 7.46
C LEU A 182 1.48 -13.55 6.53
N GLY A 183 1.32 -13.11 5.27
CA GLY A 183 2.43 -12.97 4.31
C GLY A 183 3.50 -11.97 4.75
N THR A 184 3.11 -10.85 5.39
CA THR A 184 4.09 -9.87 5.91
C THR A 184 4.82 -10.34 7.17
N SER A 185 4.24 -11.29 7.92
CA SER A 185 4.70 -11.70 9.24
C SER A 185 6.14 -12.23 9.29
N PRO A 186 6.63 -13.05 8.34
CA PRO A 186 8.01 -13.54 8.37
C PRO A 186 9.06 -12.42 8.34
N LEU A 187 8.85 -11.40 7.51
CA LEU A 187 9.76 -10.26 7.41
C LEU A 187 9.77 -9.43 8.70
N PHE A 188 8.61 -9.19 9.30
CA PHE A 188 8.52 -8.51 10.59
C PHE A 188 9.13 -9.31 11.74
N ALA A 189 9.00 -10.64 11.73
CA ALA A 189 9.64 -11.51 12.72
C ALA A 189 11.16 -11.40 12.62
N ILE A 190 11.73 -11.49 11.41
CA ILE A 190 13.18 -11.36 11.19
C ILE A 190 13.69 -10.01 11.70
N VAL A 191 13.01 -8.91 11.32
CA VAL A 191 13.44 -7.57 11.75
C VAL A 191 13.23 -7.35 13.23
N GLY A 192 12.14 -7.84 13.80
CA GLY A 192 11.88 -7.74 15.25
C GLY A 192 13.00 -8.39 16.07
N VAL A 193 13.42 -9.60 15.67
CA VAL A 193 14.54 -10.31 16.33
C VAL A 193 15.89 -9.66 16.03
N ALA A 194 16.12 -9.22 14.79
CA ALA A 194 17.36 -8.54 14.43
C ALA A 194 17.54 -7.25 15.24
N THR A 195 16.50 -6.43 15.37
CA THR A 195 16.55 -5.17 16.13
C THR A 195 16.72 -5.38 17.63
N ALA A 196 16.20 -6.47 18.19
CA ALA A 196 16.44 -6.85 19.58
C ALA A 196 17.93 -7.10 19.89
N LYS A 197 18.72 -7.49 18.88
CA LYS A 197 20.15 -7.78 19.00
C LYS A 197 21.08 -6.66 18.50
N LEU A 198 20.54 -5.61 17.83
CA LEU A 198 21.35 -4.52 17.32
C LEU A 198 21.84 -3.60 18.44
N SER A 199 23.11 -3.14 18.32
CA SER A 199 23.63 -2.09 19.17
C SER A 199 22.95 -0.75 18.87
N GLU A 200 22.96 0.17 19.84
CA GLU A 200 22.33 1.50 19.75
C GLU A 200 22.77 2.30 18.51
N LYS A 201 24.04 2.20 18.12
CA LYS A 201 24.60 2.86 16.93
C LYS A 201 24.03 2.30 15.63
N TRP A 202 23.85 0.99 15.53
CA TRP A 202 23.25 0.32 14.37
C TRP A 202 21.76 0.60 14.27
N ASN A 203 21.06 0.71 15.40
CA ASN A 203 19.66 1.06 15.44
C ASN A 203 19.41 2.47 14.87
N LYS A 204 20.25 3.46 15.23
CA LYS A 204 20.15 4.82 14.69
C LYS A 204 20.36 4.85 13.16
N TRP A 205 21.34 4.12 12.66
CA TRP A 205 21.59 4.02 11.22
C TRP A 205 20.44 3.33 10.47
N PHE A 206 19.89 2.27 11.04
CA PHE A 206 18.71 1.58 10.51
C PHE A 206 17.49 2.52 10.43
N LEU A 207 17.23 3.32 11.47
CA LEU A 207 16.14 4.30 11.47
C LEU A 207 16.34 5.39 10.41
N GLN A 208 17.55 5.83 10.17
CA GLN A 208 17.86 6.80 9.11
C GLN A 208 17.60 6.22 7.72
N ILE A 209 18.02 4.98 7.46
CA ILE A 209 17.74 4.29 6.19
C ILE A 209 16.23 4.12 6.00
N ALA A 210 15.52 3.68 7.04
CA ALA A 210 14.08 3.55 7.01
C ALA A 210 13.40 4.88 6.69
N ALA A 211 13.86 5.99 7.26
CA ALA A 211 13.34 7.33 6.98
C ALA A 211 13.56 7.76 5.53
N VAL A 212 14.74 7.51 4.97
CA VAL A 212 15.03 7.79 3.54
C VAL A 212 14.13 6.93 2.65
N GLY A 213 13.94 5.66 2.98
CA GLY A 213 13.01 4.76 2.28
C GLY A 213 11.56 5.28 2.33
N LEU A 214 11.12 5.79 3.48
CA LEU A 214 9.78 6.41 3.62
C LEU A 214 9.61 7.67 2.78
N ILE A 215 10.62 8.53 2.70
CA ILE A 215 10.59 9.71 1.83
C ILE A 215 10.44 9.27 0.37
N PHE A 216 11.26 8.31 -0.07
CA PHE A 216 11.18 7.79 -1.44
C PHE A 216 9.80 7.20 -1.73
N MET A 217 9.25 6.40 -0.84
CA MET A 217 7.91 5.82 -0.97
C MET A 217 6.82 6.88 -0.97
N SER A 218 6.91 7.91 -0.11
CA SER A 218 5.94 9.00 -0.08
C SER A 218 5.90 9.78 -1.40
N LEU A 219 7.07 10.04 -2.01
CA LEU A 219 7.17 10.67 -3.32
C LEU A 219 6.60 9.77 -4.44
N TYR A 220 6.84 8.46 -4.35
CA TYR A 220 6.27 7.50 -5.29
C TYR A 220 4.73 7.48 -5.23
N TYR A 221 4.12 7.45 -4.02
CA TYR A 221 2.67 7.51 -3.85
C TYR A 221 2.09 8.87 -4.23
N LEU A 222 2.81 9.98 -3.97
CA LEU A 222 2.41 11.30 -4.43
C LEU A 222 2.34 11.36 -5.96
N ASN A 223 3.35 10.81 -6.64
CA ASN A 223 3.33 10.69 -8.10
C ASN A 223 2.13 9.85 -8.59
N GLY A 224 1.73 8.80 -7.85
CA GLY A 224 0.52 8.03 -8.14
C GLY A 224 -0.74 8.90 -8.09
N VAL A 225 -0.91 9.72 -7.03
CA VAL A 225 -2.04 10.67 -6.92
C VAL A 225 -2.03 11.64 -8.11
N LEU A 226 -0.87 12.24 -8.41
CA LEU A 226 -0.72 13.18 -9.55
C LEU A 226 -1.08 12.53 -10.88
N THR A 227 -0.77 11.24 -11.04
CA THR A 227 -1.11 10.47 -12.24
C THR A 227 -2.62 10.27 -12.38
N VAL A 228 -3.32 9.89 -11.29
CA VAL A 228 -4.78 9.71 -11.31
C VAL A 228 -5.51 11.00 -11.62
N ILE A 229 -5.03 12.16 -11.12
CA ILE A 229 -5.60 13.47 -11.45
C ILE A 229 -5.14 14.02 -12.81
N ASN A 230 -4.31 13.26 -13.54
CA ASN A 230 -3.72 13.64 -14.84
C ASN A 230 -2.91 14.94 -14.81
N PHE A 231 -2.14 15.15 -13.75
CA PHE A 231 -1.27 16.31 -13.67
C PHE A 231 -0.28 16.35 -14.85
N PRO A 232 0.06 17.54 -15.41
CA PRO A 232 0.90 17.63 -16.61
C PRO A 232 2.31 17.07 -16.43
N ILE A 233 2.86 17.15 -15.22
CA ILE A 233 4.21 16.68 -14.90
C ILE A 233 4.09 15.45 -13.99
N THR A 234 4.16 14.25 -14.58
CA THR A 234 4.22 12.98 -13.86
C THR A 234 5.40 12.17 -14.39
N TRP A 235 5.99 11.35 -13.54
CA TRP A 235 7.12 10.48 -13.91
C TRP A 235 6.79 9.61 -15.12
N GLN A 236 5.56 9.12 -15.23
CA GLN A 236 5.09 8.29 -16.32
C GLN A 236 5.06 9.06 -17.65
N LYS A 237 4.61 10.31 -17.64
CA LYS A 237 4.65 11.15 -18.87
C LYS A 237 6.07 11.49 -19.27
N ILE A 238 6.93 11.78 -18.31
CA ILE A 238 8.35 12.07 -18.57
C ILE A 238 9.03 10.82 -19.15
N THR A 239 8.85 9.66 -18.53
CA THR A 239 9.45 8.42 -19.05
C THR A 239 8.89 8.05 -20.42
N TYR A 240 7.60 8.23 -20.66
CA TYR A 240 7.00 8.01 -21.99
C TYR A 240 7.65 8.91 -23.04
N LEU A 241 7.81 10.20 -22.76
CA LEU A 241 8.46 11.15 -23.68
C LEU A 241 9.93 10.83 -23.94
N VAL A 242 10.64 10.29 -22.95
CA VAL A 242 12.08 9.98 -23.08
C VAL A 242 12.31 8.61 -23.72
N THR A 243 11.47 7.61 -23.38
CA THR A 243 11.70 6.22 -23.82
C THR A 243 10.99 5.86 -25.11
N THR A 244 9.98 6.63 -25.53
CA THR A 244 9.30 6.43 -26.80
C THR A 244 9.83 7.46 -27.79
N PRO A 245 10.84 7.12 -28.62
CA PRO A 245 11.24 8.03 -29.69
C PRO A 245 10.03 8.29 -30.59
N MET A 246 9.87 9.53 -31.07
CA MET A 246 8.75 9.99 -31.90
C MET A 246 8.48 9.13 -33.15
N THR A 247 9.34 8.17 -33.42
CA THR A 247 9.32 7.28 -34.61
C THR A 247 8.78 5.88 -34.36
N ARG A 248 8.53 5.46 -33.09
CA ARG A 248 7.75 4.24 -32.86
C ARG A 248 6.29 4.57 -33.08
N VAL A 249 5.82 4.27 -34.26
CA VAL A 249 4.42 4.12 -34.61
C VAL A 249 3.83 3.18 -33.56
N ASP A 250 3.01 3.75 -32.66
CA ASP A 250 2.16 2.94 -31.81
C ASP A 250 1.45 1.96 -32.76
N ASP A 251 1.45 0.69 -32.41
CA ASP A 251 0.95 -0.37 -33.27
C ASP A 251 -0.53 -0.08 -33.58
N ASP A 252 -0.80 0.53 -34.73
CA ASP A 252 -2.15 0.90 -35.21
C ASP A 252 -3.03 -0.35 -35.35
N SER A 253 -2.40 -1.56 -35.32
CA SER A 253 -3.09 -2.85 -35.38
C SER A 253 -3.88 -3.21 -34.11
N LEU A 254 -3.65 -2.50 -32.98
CA LEU A 254 -4.32 -2.75 -31.71
C LEU A 254 -5.72 -2.11 -31.63
N VAL A 255 -6.04 -1.21 -32.55
CA VAL A 255 -7.35 -0.53 -32.61
C VAL A 255 -8.02 -0.86 -33.93
N GLU A 256 -9.05 -1.67 -33.86
CA GLU A 256 -9.87 -2.01 -35.04
C GLU A 256 -11.01 -1.00 -35.16
N VAL A 257 -11.23 -0.50 -36.39
CA VAL A 257 -12.39 0.35 -36.66
C VAL A 257 -13.47 -0.51 -37.31
N VAL A 258 -14.55 -0.79 -36.57
CA VAL A 258 -15.71 -1.58 -37.01
C VAL A 258 -16.97 -0.72 -36.90
N ASP A 259 -17.71 -0.56 -37.96
CA ASP A 259 -18.94 0.23 -37.99
C ASP A 259 -18.80 1.68 -37.48
N GLY A 260 -17.64 2.31 -37.74
CA GLY A 260 -17.38 3.67 -37.27
C GLY A 260 -17.04 3.80 -35.78
N VAL A 261 -16.81 2.70 -35.09
CA VAL A 261 -16.38 2.64 -33.68
C VAL A 261 -14.96 2.07 -33.59
N GLN A 262 -14.11 2.70 -32.83
CA GLN A 262 -12.76 2.24 -32.56
C GLN A 262 -12.80 1.23 -31.40
N LYS A 263 -12.46 -0.03 -31.66
CA LYS A 263 -12.44 -1.09 -30.66
C LYS A 263 -11.03 -1.36 -30.19
N VAL A 264 -10.83 -1.39 -28.87
CA VAL A 264 -9.54 -1.70 -28.23
C VAL A 264 -9.76 -2.60 -27.04
N THR A 265 -8.91 -3.61 -26.88
CA THR A 265 -8.92 -4.49 -25.69
C THR A 265 -7.72 -4.18 -24.82
N VAL A 266 -7.97 -3.93 -23.53
CA VAL A 266 -6.95 -3.71 -22.50
C VAL A 266 -7.01 -4.85 -21.50
N GLU A 267 -5.99 -5.68 -21.50
CA GLU A 267 -5.82 -6.75 -20.51
C GLU A 267 -5.25 -6.19 -19.21
N VAL A 268 -5.91 -6.50 -18.12
CA VAL A 268 -5.44 -6.23 -16.77
C VAL A 268 -4.54 -7.37 -16.33
N LYS A 269 -3.33 -7.05 -15.87
CA LYS A 269 -2.35 -8.03 -15.37
C LYS A 269 -1.94 -7.69 -13.94
N ASN A 270 -1.36 -8.64 -13.21
CA ASN A 270 -0.91 -8.39 -11.83
C ASN A 270 0.17 -7.29 -11.73
N ASN A 271 0.86 -6.98 -12.83
CA ASN A 271 1.91 -5.98 -12.94
C ASN A 271 1.56 -4.78 -13.82
N GLY A 272 0.28 -4.59 -14.16
CA GLY A 272 -0.20 -3.43 -14.92
C GLY A 272 -1.20 -3.76 -16.01
N TYR A 273 -1.15 -2.99 -17.11
CA TYR A 273 -2.06 -3.08 -18.24
C TYR A 273 -1.30 -3.46 -19.52
N SER A 274 -1.96 -4.17 -20.41
CA SER A 274 -1.43 -4.55 -21.73
C SER A 274 -2.54 -4.35 -22.79
N PRO A 275 -2.31 -3.55 -23.86
CA PRO A 275 -1.10 -2.77 -24.12
C PRO A 275 -0.91 -1.63 -23.12
N LYS A 276 0.34 -1.17 -22.97
CA LYS A 276 0.66 0.02 -22.14
C LYS A 276 0.32 1.33 -22.84
N SER A 277 0.22 1.30 -24.16
CA SER A 277 -0.19 2.46 -24.98
C SER A 277 -0.92 2.01 -26.25
N PHE A 278 -1.85 2.83 -26.68
CA PHE A 278 -2.57 2.68 -27.96
C PHE A 278 -2.98 4.06 -28.49
N THR A 279 -3.26 4.13 -29.80
CA THR A 279 -3.61 5.38 -30.47
C THR A 279 -5.03 5.31 -30.99
N VAL A 280 -5.81 6.38 -30.79
CA VAL A 280 -7.20 6.53 -31.29
C VAL A 280 -7.35 7.88 -32.00
N LYS A 281 -8.35 8.00 -32.86
CA LYS A 281 -8.67 9.24 -33.59
C LYS A 281 -9.70 10.06 -32.81
N ALA A 282 -9.49 11.39 -32.79
CA ALA A 282 -10.45 12.31 -32.18
C ALA A 282 -11.80 12.32 -32.93
N GLY A 283 -12.88 12.50 -32.18
CA GLY A 283 -14.24 12.59 -32.73
C GLY A 283 -14.89 11.24 -33.10
N ILE A 284 -14.15 10.13 -33.02
CA ILE A 284 -14.68 8.80 -33.28
C ILE A 284 -14.93 8.08 -31.95
N PRO A 285 -16.12 7.49 -31.75
CA PRO A 285 -16.41 6.73 -30.53
C PRO A 285 -15.42 5.58 -30.32
N VAL A 286 -15.02 5.38 -29.07
CA VAL A 286 -14.14 4.29 -28.64
C VAL A 286 -14.92 3.33 -27.77
N GLU A 287 -14.85 2.05 -28.12
CA GLU A 287 -15.33 0.95 -27.30
C GLU A 287 -14.10 0.23 -26.75
N MET A 288 -13.87 0.39 -25.45
CA MET A 288 -12.73 -0.23 -24.76
C MET A 288 -13.22 -1.40 -23.93
N THR A 289 -12.73 -2.58 -24.25
CA THR A 289 -12.95 -3.81 -23.49
C THR A 289 -11.82 -3.96 -22.48
N ILE A 290 -12.15 -3.99 -21.20
CA ILE A 290 -11.20 -4.18 -20.10
C ILE A 290 -11.38 -5.60 -19.58
N LYS A 291 -10.35 -6.44 -19.69
CA LYS A 291 -10.42 -7.86 -19.37
C LYS A 291 -9.41 -8.23 -18.31
N SER A 292 -9.83 -8.98 -17.29
CA SER A 292 -8.99 -9.57 -16.26
C SER A 292 -9.07 -11.09 -16.30
N ASP A 293 -7.94 -11.76 -16.06
CA ASP A 293 -7.84 -13.22 -15.94
C ASP A 293 -6.85 -13.58 -14.85
N GLY A 294 -7.35 -14.06 -13.70
CA GLY A 294 -6.55 -14.45 -12.54
C GLY A 294 -5.76 -13.30 -11.90
N VAL A 295 -6.27 -12.08 -11.93
CA VAL A 295 -5.61 -10.88 -11.38
C VAL A 295 -5.99 -10.65 -9.93
N TYR A 296 -4.98 -10.35 -9.09
CA TYR A 296 -5.15 -10.06 -7.64
C TYR A 296 -4.29 -8.86 -7.22
N SER A 297 -4.38 -7.76 -7.95
CA SER A 297 -3.64 -6.54 -7.68
C SER A 297 -4.54 -5.31 -7.75
N CYS A 298 -4.03 -4.15 -7.35
CA CYS A 298 -4.76 -2.89 -7.46
C CYS A 298 -5.09 -2.50 -8.92
N ALA A 299 -4.52 -3.19 -9.91
CA ALA A 299 -4.84 -2.99 -11.33
C ALA A 299 -6.32 -3.28 -11.67
N LEU A 300 -7.00 -4.10 -10.85
CA LEU A 300 -8.45 -4.37 -10.98
C LEU A 300 -9.31 -3.11 -10.78
N ALA A 301 -8.83 -2.13 -10.03
CA ALA A 301 -9.51 -0.85 -9.85
C ALA A 301 -9.13 0.12 -10.97
N PHE A 302 -9.66 -0.10 -12.17
CA PHE A 302 -9.36 0.69 -13.36
C PHE A 302 -10.01 2.07 -13.30
N THR A 303 -9.24 3.10 -13.60
CA THR A 303 -9.67 4.49 -13.57
C THR A 303 -9.19 5.24 -14.80
N PHE A 304 -10.12 5.93 -15.47
CA PHE A 304 -9.83 6.85 -16.56
C PHE A 304 -10.60 8.17 -16.33
N LYS A 305 -10.03 8.99 -15.46
CA LYS A 305 -10.71 10.16 -14.87
C LYS A 305 -11.24 11.15 -15.90
N GLN A 306 -10.50 11.40 -17.00
CA GLN A 306 -10.93 12.33 -18.06
C GLN A 306 -12.25 11.95 -18.71
N PHE A 307 -12.51 10.66 -18.81
CA PHE A 307 -13.76 10.13 -19.37
C PHE A 307 -14.74 9.68 -18.30
N LYS A 308 -14.47 10.00 -17.00
CA LYS A 308 -15.30 9.65 -15.84
C LYS A 308 -15.53 8.13 -15.68
N ILE A 309 -14.59 7.32 -16.20
CA ILE A 309 -14.62 5.88 -16.08
C ILE A 309 -13.92 5.49 -14.78
N ASN A 310 -14.60 4.72 -13.95
CA ASN A 310 -14.07 4.17 -12.72
C ASN A 310 -14.72 2.80 -12.50
N GLU A 311 -14.06 1.76 -13.01
CA GLU A 311 -14.55 0.40 -13.00
C GLU A 311 -13.70 -0.47 -12.08
N PHE A 312 -14.38 -1.30 -11.32
CA PHE A 312 -13.71 -2.35 -10.55
C PHE A 312 -14.03 -3.69 -11.19
N LEU A 313 -12.98 -4.42 -11.56
CA LEU A 313 -13.10 -5.75 -12.14
C LEU A 313 -12.94 -6.81 -11.06
N ASP A 314 -13.67 -7.90 -11.20
CA ASP A 314 -13.39 -9.12 -10.47
C ASP A 314 -12.08 -9.78 -10.99
N PRO A 315 -11.49 -10.73 -10.25
CA PRO A 315 -10.27 -11.40 -10.68
C PRO A 315 -10.34 -12.06 -12.07
N VAL A 316 -11.52 -12.47 -12.49
CA VAL A 316 -11.85 -12.94 -13.86
C VAL A 316 -13.11 -12.23 -14.27
N ASP A 317 -12.97 -11.22 -15.11
CA ASP A 317 -14.08 -10.34 -15.51
C ASP A 317 -13.80 -9.69 -16.88
N GLU A 318 -14.85 -9.21 -17.52
CA GLU A 318 -14.77 -8.46 -18.76
C GLU A 318 -15.80 -7.33 -18.75
N LYS A 319 -15.34 -6.09 -18.86
CA LYS A 319 -16.19 -4.91 -18.89
C LYS A 319 -15.93 -4.07 -20.12
N VAL A 320 -17.01 -3.59 -20.72
CA VAL A 320 -16.96 -2.73 -21.90
C VAL A 320 -17.34 -1.32 -21.51
N VAL A 321 -16.47 -0.36 -21.78
CA VAL A 321 -16.71 1.07 -21.56
C VAL A 321 -16.69 1.82 -22.88
N ARG A 322 -17.57 2.81 -23.03
CA ARG A 322 -17.70 3.60 -24.26
C ARG A 322 -17.51 5.08 -23.95
N PHE A 323 -16.71 5.75 -24.77
CA PHE A 323 -16.47 7.19 -24.67
C PHE A 323 -16.03 7.75 -26.03
N THR A 324 -16.11 9.08 -26.18
CA THR A 324 -15.66 9.74 -27.41
C THR A 324 -14.62 10.79 -27.05
N PRO A 325 -13.33 10.61 -27.42
CA PRO A 325 -12.31 11.61 -27.22
C PRO A 325 -12.52 12.78 -28.20
N THR A 326 -12.69 14.00 -27.69
CA THR A 326 -12.89 15.21 -28.50
C THR A 326 -11.59 16.01 -28.66
N GLU A 327 -10.67 15.89 -27.70
CA GLU A 327 -9.42 16.64 -27.67
C GLU A 327 -8.23 15.76 -28.03
N LYS A 328 -7.33 16.30 -28.86
CA LYS A 328 -6.07 15.64 -29.19
C LYS A 328 -5.10 15.75 -28.01
N GLY A 329 -4.32 14.69 -27.78
CA GLY A 329 -3.34 14.69 -26.70
C GLY A 329 -3.07 13.30 -26.12
N MET A 330 -2.33 13.28 -25.02
CA MET A 330 -2.01 12.06 -24.28
C MET A 330 -2.84 12.00 -23.00
N PHE A 331 -3.62 10.94 -22.87
CA PHE A 331 -4.50 10.70 -21.74
C PHE A 331 -4.03 9.45 -21.01
N THR A 332 -3.85 9.56 -19.69
CA THR A 332 -3.35 8.46 -18.88
C THR A 332 -4.54 7.77 -18.18
N PHE A 333 -4.68 6.47 -18.38
CA PHE A 333 -5.50 5.62 -17.54
C PHE A 333 -4.63 4.90 -16.51
N SER A 334 -5.18 4.57 -15.37
CA SER A 334 -4.41 4.00 -14.26
C SER A 334 -5.29 3.13 -13.35
N CYS A 335 -4.63 2.42 -12.44
CA CYS A 335 -5.37 1.93 -11.28
C CYS A 335 -5.71 3.10 -10.33
N SER A 336 -6.69 2.90 -9.46
CA SER A 336 -7.16 3.95 -8.53
C SER A 336 -6.07 4.55 -7.62
N MET A 337 -4.93 3.86 -7.50
CA MET A 337 -3.75 4.32 -6.74
C MET A 337 -2.65 4.91 -7.61
N GLY A 338 -2.81 4.93 -8.94
CA GLY A 338 -1.83 5.48 -9.87
C GLY A 338 -0.51 4.70 -9.98
N MET A 339 -0.41 3.50 -9.39
CA MET A 339 0.80 2.68 -9.44
C MET A 339 0.98 2.00 -10.80
N TYR A 340 -0.11 1.52 -11.39
CA TYR A 340 -0.14 0.93 -12.73
C TYR A 340 -0.82 1.89 -13.69
N THR A 341 -0.22 2.09 -14.85
CA THR A 341 -0.66 3.11 -15.81
C THR A 341 -0.56 2.61 -17.23
N GLY A 342 -1.39 3.20 -18.09
CA GLY A 342 -1.26 3.13 -19.52
C GLY A 342 -1.58 4.50 -20.15
N VAL A 343 -1.26 4.67 -21.39
CA VAL A 343 -1.42 5.93 -22.11
C VAL A 343 -2.23 5.72 -23.38
N MET A 344 -3.30 6.48 -23.54
CA MET A 344 -4.06 6.60 -24.77
C MET A 344 -3.64 7.89 -25.49
N LYS A 345 -3.16 7.79 -26.71
CA LYS A 345 -2.85 8.92 -27.57
C LYS A 345 -4.03 9.21 -28.49
N VAL A 346 -4.49 10.43 -28.51
CA VAL A 346 -5.57 10.91 -29.40
C VAL A 346 -4.95 11.79 -30.48
N ILE A 347 -5.13 11.41 -31.73
CA ILE A 347 -4.59 12.10 -32.91
C ILE A 347 -5.68 12.79 -33.75
#